data_20b67809afa290adbce602122a1c8b03
#
_entry.id   20b67809afa290adbce602122a1c8b03
#
_cell.length_a   1.000
_cell.length_b   1.000
_cell.length_c   1.000
_cell.angle_alpha   90.00
_cell.angle_beta   90.00
_cell.angle_gamma   90.00
#
_symmetry.space_group_name_H-M   'P 1'
#
loop_
_entity.id
_entity.type
_entity.pdbx_description
1 polymer ?
#
loop_
_entity_poly.entity_id
_entity_poly.type
_entity_poly.pdbx_seq_one_letter_code
_entity_poly.pdbx_strand_id
1 'polypeptide(L)'
;MPLRKHENILVFYKHLPTYNPQGLIKLDEPIYEEGSANRNGKNYGVADKSFIRTHKNYPTDIITFSKDSGYHPTQKPVDLLEYLIKTYTNEGDVVLDNCMGSGSTGVACVNTNRDFIGMELNEEYFKIACERIKGGN
;
A
#
# COMPACT_ATOMS: atom_id res chain seq x y z
N MET A 1 5.62 25.95 -14.43
CA MET A 1 4.99 24.63 -14.26
C MET A 1 4.51 24.50 -12.82
N PRO A 2 3.31 23.99 -12.55
CA PRO A 2 2.86 23.76 -11.18
C PRO A 2 3.75 22.70 -10.50
N LEU A 3 4.04 22.91 -9.22
CA LEU A 3 4.79 21.95 -8.41
C LEU A 3 3.94 20.70 -8.20
N ARG A 4 4.50 19.51 -8.46
CA ARG A 4 3.86 18.24 -8.14
C ARG A 4 3.91 18.04 -6.63
N LYS A 5 2.74 17.81 -6.02
CA LYS A 5 2.59 17.56 -4.59
C LYS A 5 2.26 16.10 -4.24
N HIS A 6 2.13 15.23 -5.25
CA HIS A 6 1.80 13.83 -5.09
C HIS A 6 2.56 12.97 -6.12
N GLU A 7 2.71 11.69 -5.81
CA GLU A 7 3.18 10.64 -6.71
C GLU A 7 2.02 9.66 -6.93
N ASN A 8 1.95 9.09 -8.14
CA ASN A 8 0.94 8.07 -8.46
C ASN A 8 1.50 6.68 -8.14
N ILE A 9 0.69 5.86 -7.50
CA ILE A 9 0.94 4.44 -7.31
C ILE A 9 0.02 3.68 -8.27
N LEU A 10 0.58 2.85 -9.13
CA LEU A 10 -0.15 2.05 -10.10
C LEU A 10 -0.02 0.57 -9.74
N VAL A 11 -1.15 -0.13 -9.70
CA VAL A 11 -1.18 -1.57 -9.43
C VAL A 11 -1.57 -2.30 -10.71
N PHE A 12 -0.68 -3.15 -11.21
CA PHE A 12 -0.89 -3.96 -12.41
C PHE A 12 -1.06 -5.42 -12.01
N TYR A 13 -2.03 -6.09 -12.61
CA TYR A 13 -2.29 -7.51 -12.36
C TYR A 13 -2.89 -8.20 -13.58
N LYS A 14 -2.65 -9.49 -13.69
CA LYS A 14 -3.26 -10.36 -14.72
C LYS A 14 -4.54 -11.01 -14.20
N HIS A 15 -4.56 -11.38 -12.94
CA HIS A 15 -5.69 -11.94 -12.21
C HIS A 15 -5.95 -11.08 -10.97
N LEU A 16 -7.18 -11.07 -10.48
CA LEU A 16 -7.52 -10.27 -9.30
C LEU A 16 -6.55 -10.58 -8.14
N PRO A 17 -5.81 -9.56 -7.66
CA PRO A 17 -4.82 -9.77 -6.61
C PRO A 17 -5.47 -9.95 -5.24
N THR A 18 -4.69 -10.42 -4.28
CA THR A 18 -5.00 -10.26 -2.85
C THR A 18 -5.25 -8.78 -2.57
N TYR A 19 -6.30 -8.48 -1.83
CA TYR A 19 -6.61 -7.13 -1.39
C TYR A 19 -7.07 -7.14 0.06
N ASN A 20 -6.21 -6.69 0.95
CA ASN A 20 -6.44 -6.56 2.40
C ASN A 20 -6.56 -5.07 2.73
N PRO A 21 -7.77 -4.49 2.77
CA PRO A 21 -7.93 -3.07 3.03
C PRO A 21 -7.42 -2.71 4.42
N GLN A 22 -6.48 -1.76 4.49
CA GLN A 22 -5.86 -1.33 5.72
C GLN A 22 -6.70 -0.26 6.43
N GLY A 23 -6.65 -0.24 7.76
CA GLY A 23 -7.30 0.79 8.57
C GLY A 23 -8.79 0.62 8.79
N LEU A 24 -9.41 -0.47 8.34
CA LEU A 24 -10.82 -0.74 8.60
C LEU A 24 -11.11 -0.86 10.09
N ILE A 25 -12.16 -0.21 10.52
CA ILE A 25 -12.67 -0.30 11.89
C ILE A 25 -14.04 -0.98 11.84
N LYS A 26 -14.17 -2.13 12.52
CA LYS A 26 -15.45 -2.82 12.65
C LYS A 26 -16.44 -1.96 13.43
N LEU A 27 -17.66 -1.90 12.98
CA LEU A 27 -18.76 -1.24 13.71
C LEU A 27 -19.31 -2.19 14.78
N ASP A 28 -19.72 -1.65 15.91
CA ASP A 28 -20.37 -2.40 16.97
C ASP A 28 -21.71 -2.98 16.47
N GLU A 29 -22.46 -2.16 15.71
CA GLU A 29 -23.69 -2.57 15.05
C GLU A 29 -23.60 -2.25 13.54
N PRO A 30 -24.06 -3.18 12.67
CA PRO A 30 -24.15 -2.93 11.23
C PRO A 30 -25.13 -1.81 10.93
N ILE A 31 -24.75 -0.94 9.96
CA ILE A 31 -25.62 0.15 9.47
C ILE A 31 -26.22 -0.30 8.14
N TYR A 32 -27.56 -0.26 8.07
CA TYR A 32 -28.27 -0.48 6.82
C TYR A 32 -28.35 0.84 6.04
N GLU A 33 -27.84 0.87 4.82
CA GLU A 33 -27.91 2.02 3.92
C GLU A 33 -28.83 1.67 2.73
N GLU A 34 -29.92 2.44 2.60
CA GLU A 34 -30.77 2.33 1.42
C GLU A 34 -30.06 2.94 0.21
N GLY A 35 -30.08 2.22 -0.90
CA GLY A 35 -29.59 2.73 -2.17
C GLY A 35 -30.35 3.99 -2.55
N SER A 36 -29.65 5.10 -2.77
CA SER A 36 -30.28 6.36 -3.18
C SER A 36 -30.75 6.25 -4.64
N ALA A 37 -32.07 6.15 -4.82
CA ALA A 37 -32.73 6.17 -6.14
C ALA A 37 -32.59 7.54 -6.86
N ASN A 38 -31.91 8.52 -6.27
CA ASN A 38 -31.99 9.93 -6.71
C ASN A 38 -30.73 10.44 -7.40
N ARG A 39 -29.94 9.56 -8.03
CA ARG A 39 -28.93 10.02 -8.99
C ARG A 39 -29.54 9.93 -10.39
N ASN A 40 -29.96 11.08 -10.92
CA ASN A 40 -30.28 11.28 -12.33
C ASN A 40 -29.09 10.85 -13.22
N GLY A 41 -28.85 9.54 -13.26
CA GLY A 41 -27.67 8.94 -13.84
C GLY A 41 -27.86 8.60 -15.29
N LYS A 42 -27.84 9.62 -16.19
CA LYS A 42 -27.60 9.33 -17.60
C LYS A 42 -26.15 8.83 -17.87
N ASN A 43 -25.23 9.00 -16.92
CA ASN A 43 -23.79 8.71 -17.11
C ASN A 43 -23.18 7.70 -16.15
N TYR A 44 -23.88 7.28 -15.09
CA TYR A 44 -23.39 6.26 -14.14
C TYR A 44 -24.52 5.30 -13.87
N GLY A 45 -24.25 4.00 -13.97
CA GLY A 45 -25.25 2.97 -13.68
C GLY A 45 -25.92 3.21 -12.32
N VAL A 46 -27.23 3.04 -12.28
CA VAL A 46 -28.04 3.19 -11.07
C VAL A 46 -27.60 2.11 -10.07
N ALA A 47 -26.91 2.51 -9.01
CA ALA A 47 -26.68 1.63 -7.88
C ALA A 47 -27.95 1.62 -7.00
N ASP A 48 -28.93 0.82 -7.40
CA ASP A 48 -30.20 0.66 -6.70
C ASP A 48 -30.14 -0.47 -5.68
N LYS A 49 -28.97 -0.68 -5.08
CA LYS A 49 -28.77 -1.75 -4.09
C LYS A 49 -28.53 -1.16 -2.72
N SER A 50 -29.45 -1.43 -1.81
CA SER A 50 -29.20 -1.32 -0.37
C SER A 50 -28.04 -2.22 0.02
N PHE A 51 -27.18 -1.77 0.93
CA PHE A 51 -26.08 -2.56 1.46
C PHE A 51 -25.95 -2.39 2.97
N ILE A 52 -25.35 -3.38 3.60
CA ILE A 52 -25.07 -3.37 5.03
C ILE A 52 -23.61 -2.96 5.22
N ARG A 53 -23.39 -1.84 5.90
CA ARG A 53 -22.06 -1.40 6.28
C ARG A 53 -21.68 -2.01 7.62
N THR A 54 -20.67 -2.85 7.63
CA THR A 54 -20.13 -3.50 8.83
C THR A 54 -18.85 -2.87 9.35
N HIS A 55 -18.23 -2.01 8.53
CA HIS A 55 -16.97 -1.34 8.86
C HIS A 55 -17.04 0.15 8.50
N LYS A 56 -16.18 0.94 9.12
CA LYS A 56 -15.90 2.34 8.76
C LYS A 56 -14.40 2.53 8.46
N ASN A 57 -14.02 3.73 8.06
CA ASN A 57 -12.64 4.08 7.72
C ASN A 57 -12.07 3.24 6.56
N TYR A 58 -12.84 3.14 5.46
CA TYR A 58 -12.36 2.51 4.24
C TYR A 58 -11.19 3.31 3.64
N PRO A 59 -10.20 2.62 3.04
CA PRO A 59 -9.11 3.29 2.33
C PRO A 59 -9.62 4.27 1.27
N THR A 60 -8.95 5.41 1.18
CA THR A 60 -9.19 6.43 0.14
C THR A 60 -8.14 6.34 -0.95
N ASP A 61 -8.37 7.01 -2.07
CA ASP A 61 -7.46 7.11 -3.21
C ASP A 61 -6.24 8.00 -2.95
N ILE A 62 -6.28 8.82 -1.88
CA ILE A 62 -5.17 9.65 -1.44
C ILE A 62 -4.70 9.17 -0.08
N ILE A 63 -3.42 8.79 0.00
CA ILE A 63 -2.75 8.41 1.25
C ILE A 63 -1.57 9.35 1.51
N THR A 64 -1.30 9.63 2.77
CA THR A 64 -0.22 10.55 3.16
C THR A 64 0.72 9.87 4.13
N PHE A 65 2.01 9.89 3.82
CA PHE A 65 3.08 9.37 4.65
C PHE A 65 4.19 10.42 4.81
N SER A 66 4.85 10.43 5.96
CA SER A 66 6.03 11.24 6.18
C SER A 66 7.18 10.77 5.32
N LYS A 67 8.00 11.69 4.84
CA LYS A 67 9.17 11.33 4.04
C LYS A 67 10.29 10.83 4.95
N ASP A 68 10.81 9.65 4.67
CA ASP A 68 12.07 9.18 5.27
C ASP A 68 13.27 9.81 4.56
N SER A 69 14.33 10.03 5.30
CA SER A 69 15.58 10.58 4.75
C SER A 69 16.80 9.88 5.36
N GLY A 70 17.91 9.90 4.65
CA GLY A 70 19.22 9.57 5.20
C GLY A 70 20.05 8.56 4.40
N TYR A 71 19.46 7.58 3.73
CA TYR A 71 20.24 6.52 3.07
C TYR A 71 20.29 6.64 1.55
N HIS A 72 19.26 7.20 0.92
CA HIS A 72 19.18 7.34 -0.53
C HIS A 72 18.34 8.57 -0.91
N PRO A 73 18.73 9.36 -1.95
CA PRO A 73 18.01 10.58 -2.34
C PRO A 73 16.54 10.36 -2.71
N THR A 74 16.20 9.18 -3.25
CA THR A 74 14.83 8.82 -3.67
C THR A 74 14.22 7.72 -2.81
N GLN A 75 14.69 7.57 -1.56
CA GLN A 75 14.16 6.60 -0.60
C GLN A 75 12.66 6.79 -0.42
N LYS A 76 11.91 5.71 -0.49
CA LYS A 76 10.49 5.69 -0.15
C LYS A 76 10.31 5.43 1.34
N PRO A 77 9.27 6.04 1.97
CA PRO A 77 8.97 5.76 3.37
C PRO A 77 8.69 4.29 3.62
N VAL A 78 9.28 3.73 4.67
CA VAL A 78 9.06 2.33 5.07
C VAL A 78 7.58 2.10 5.39
N ASP A 79 6.93 3.02 6.10
CA ASP A 79 5.50 2.96 6.43
C ASP A 79 4.59 2.86 5.20
N LEU A 80 4.92 3.59 4.12
CA LEU A 80 4.19 3.49 2.85
C LEU A 80 4.34 2.09 2.24
N LEU A 81 5.57 1.56 2.25
CA LEU A 81 5.85 0.24 1.71
C LEU A 81 5.18 -0.87 2.53
N GLU A 82 5.18 -0.76 3.86
CA GLU A 82 4.43 -1.67 4.74
C GLU A 82 2.92 -1.63 4.44
N TYR A 83 2.35 -0.43 4.27
CA TYR A 83 0.95 -0.28 3.90
C TYR A 83 0.62 -1.02 2.60
N LEU A 84 1.44 -0.85 1.57
CA LEU A 84 1.24 -1.50 0.26
C LEU A 84 1.44 -3.01 0.34
N ILE A 85 2.48 -3.47 1.03
CA ILE A 85 2.78 -4.89 1.23
C ILE A 85 1.62 -5.57 1.97
N LYS A 86 1.16 -5.02 3.09
CA LYS A 86 0.01 -5.54 3.83
C LYS A 86 -1.27 -5.56 2.99
N THR A 87 -1.46 -4.57 2.13
CA THR A 87 -2.65 -4.46 1.28
C THR A 87 -2.69 -5.54 0.20
N TYR A 88 -1.56 -5.85 -0.42
CA TYR A 88 -1.53 -6.70 -1.61
C TYR A 88 -0.90 -8.08 -1.41
N THR A 89 -0.47 -8.40 -0.20
CA THR A 89 0.13 -9.70 0.15
C THR A 89 -0.39 -10.22 1.48
N ASN A 90 -0.19 -11.53 1.72
CA ASN A 90 -0.36 -12.16 3.02
C ASN A 90 0.99 -12.40 3.69
N GLU A 91 1.00 -12.69 5.00
CA GLU A 91 2.22 -13.11 5.70
C GLU A 91 2.81 -14.38 5.06
N GLY A 92 4.12 -14.41 4.90
CA GLY A 92 4.84 -15.48 4.23
C GLY A 92 4.87 -15.39 2.70
N ASP A 93 4.18 -14.43 2.08
CA ASP A 93 4.31 -14.18 0.65
C ASP A 93 5.68 -13.58 0.33
N VAL A 94 6.15 -13.81 -0.90
CA VAL A 94 7.43 -13.28 -1.38
C VAL A 94 7.21 -11.95 -2.10
N VAL A 95 7.94 -10.94 -1.70
CA VAL A 95 7.99 -9.62 -2.34
C VAL A 95 9.31 -9.46 -3.09
N LEU A 96 9.23 -9.03 -4.34
CA LEU A 96 10.39 -8.75 -5.18
C LEU A 96 10.57 -7.26 -5.41
N ASP A 97 11.78 -6.75 -5.20
CA ASP A 97 12.20 -5.41 -5.63
C ASP A 97 13.48 -5.51 -6.46
N ASN A 98 13.37 -5.27 -7.75
CA ASN A 98 14.48 -5.40 -8.70
C ASN A 98 15.39 -4.16 -8.77
N CYS A 99 15.14 -3.14 -7.96
CA CYS A 99 15.94 -1.92 -7.85
C CYS A 99 15.84 -1.34 -6.42
N MET A 100 16.16 -2.18 -5.44
CA MET A 100 15.85 -1.94 -4.03
C MET A 100 16.57 -0.75 -3.38
N GLY A 101 17.59 -0.18 -4.03
CA GLY A 101 18.35 0.95 -3.51
C GLY A 101 18.92 0.66 -2.12
N SER A 102 18.55 1.49 -1.14
CA SER A 102 18.95 1.30 0.27
C SER A 102 18.08 0.28 1.05
N GLY A 103 17.21 -0.49 0.37
CA GLY A 103 16.51 -1.64 0.94
C GLY A 103 15.25 -1.33 1.75
N SER A 104 14.59 -0.18 1.55
CA SER A 104 13.37 0.15 2.30
C SER A 104 12.26 -0.88 2.14
N THR A 105 12.09 -1.45 0.92
CA THR A 105 11.13 -2.53 0.67
C THR A 105 11.46 -3.78 1.48
N GLY A 106 12.75 -4.14 1.58
CA GLY A 106 13.19 -5.29 2.38
C GLY A 106 12.96 -5.09 3.87
N VAL A 107 13.22 -3.89 4.40
CA VAL A 107 12.88 -3.54 5.80
C VAL A 107 11.39 -3.68 6.04
N ALA A 108 10.54 -3.13 5.15
CA ALA A 108 9.10 -3.25 5.25
C ALA A 108 8.62 -4.71 5.20
N CYS A 109 9.26 -5.57 4.41
CA CYS A 109 8.97 -7.00 4.37
C CYS A 109 9.28 -7.68 5.70
N VAL A 110 10.45 -7.42 6.29
CA VAL A 110 10.83 -7.96 7.62
C VAL A 110 9.82 -7.52 8.67
N ASN A 111 9.48 -6.24 8.73
CA ASN A 111 8.50 -5.69 9.69
C ASN A 111 7.11 -6.30 9.55
N THR A 112 6.78 -6.82 8.37
CA THR A 112 5.44 -7.33 8.06
C THR A 112 5.37 -8.85 7.89
N ASN A 113 6.45 -9.58 8.20
CA ASN A 113 6.57 -11.04 8.07
C ASN A 113 6.37 -11.54 6.63
N ARG A 114 6.98 -10.85 5.66
CA ARG A 114 7.04 -11.29 4.26
C ARG A 114 8.46 -11.67 3.89
N ASP A 115 8.59 -12.67 3.00
CA ASP A 115 9.88 -12.99 2.41
C ASP A 115 10.27 -11.93 1.38
N PHE A 116 11.56 -11.70 1.19
CA PHE A 116 12.05 -10.64 0.32
C PHE A 116 13.14 -11.12 -0.63
N ILE A 117 13.01 -10.73 -1.90
CA ILE A 117 14.06 -10.86 -2.91
C ILE A 117 14.37 -9.45 -3.41
N GLY A 118 15.59 -8.97 -3.17
CA GLY A 118 16.04 -7.65 -3.59
C GLY A 118 17.20 -7.73 -4.57
N MET A 119 17.24 -6.79 -5.53
CA MET A 119 18.34 -6.62 -6.47
C MET A 119 18.79 -5.17 -6.46
N GLU A 120 20.10 -4.94 -6.43
CA GLU A 120 20.71 -3.61 -6.53
C GLU A 120 22.04 -3.72 -7.26
N LEU A 121 22.23 -2.86 -8.24
CA LEU A 121 23.44 -2.85 -9.06
C LEU A 121 24.61 -2.12 -8.38
N ASN A 122 24.31 -1.08 -7.60
CA ASN A 122 25.31 -0.32 -6.89
C ASN A 122 25.73 -1.05 -5.61
N GLU A 123 27.00 -1.45 -5.53
CA GLU A 123 27.53 -2.23 -4.41
C GLU A 123 27.43 -1.52 -3.05
N GLU A 124 27.54 -0.20 -3.02
CA GLU A 124 27.43 0.57 -1.78
C GLU A 124 26.00 0.55 -1.25
N TYR A 125 25.00 0.81 -2.12
CA TYR A 125 23.61 0.69 -1.74
C TYR A 125 23.20 -0.73 -1.40
N PHE A 126 23.75 -1.73 -2.11
CA PHE A 126 23.51 -3.13 -1.77
C PHE A 126 23.97 -3.47 -0.36
N LYS A 127 25.19 -3.03 0.06
CA LYS A 127 25.70 -3.22 1.41
C LYS A 127 24.81 -2.55 2.45
N ILE A 128 24.43 -1.28 2.21
CA ILE A 128 23.51 -0.55 3.09
C ILE A 128 22.17 -1.30 3.23
N ALA A 129 21.61 -1.76 2.13
CA ALA A 129 20.36 -2.52 2.14
C ALA A 129 20.48 -3.80 2.97
N CYS A 130 21.56 -4.57 2.80
CA CYS A 130 21.80 -5.78 3.56
C CYS A 130 21.91 -5.53 5.07
N GLU A 131 22.58 -4.45 5.48
CA GLU A 131 22.70 -4.06 6.89
C GLU A 131 21.35 -3.64 7.48
N ARG A 132 20.61 -2.81 6.77
CA ARG A 132 19.27 -2.33 7.19
C ARG A 132 18.26 -3.46 7.33
N ILE A 133 18.21 -4.36 6.36
CA ILE A 133 17.27 -5.49 6.36
C ILE A 133 17.59 -6.47 7.50
N LYS A 134 18.89 -6.72 7.78
CA LYS A 134 19.31 -7.56 8.91
C LYS A 134 19.05 -6.92 10.28
N GLY A 135 19.18 -5.61 10.36
CA GLY A 135 19.00 -4.87 11.61
C GLY A 135 17.56 -4.77 12.04
N GLY A 136 16.61 -4.87 11.12
CA GLY A 136 15.19 -4.61 11.36
C GLY A 136 15.00 -3.35 12.22
N ASN A 137 14.11 -2.49 11.92
CA ASN A 137 13.85 -1.41 12.88
C ASN A 137 12.91 -1.88 13.95
#